data_4809a93a714a5d7515b765c8d4fadb29
#
_entry.id   4809a93a714a5d7515b765c8d4fadb29
#
_cell.length_a   1.000
_cell.length_b   1.000
_cell.length_c   1.000
_cell.angle_alpha   90.00
_cell.angle_beta   90.00
_cell.angle_gamma   90.00
#
_symmetry.space_group_name_H-M   'P 1'
#
loop_
_entity.id
_entity.type
_entity.pdbx_description
1 polymer ?
#
loop_
_entity_poly.entity_id
_entity_poly.type
_entity_poly.pdbx_seq_one_letter_code
_entity_poly.pdbx_strand_id
1 'polypeptide(L)'
;LTAEDFDTIFSGSDLYLPALRQAKGDAANLALKHKLVDTVVPYAQFLQRIAKDAGTKVVYNKSENNYRIKSSVSYQDYLTNEGYNPAEIPDASNSIAIVYGIGEITSSDEDDPMAFTPSNIIPQLNKIAQNPKIGAVVLYLNTPGGEVYASEQIRRKLLELKDKGKKIVVYMADMTASGGYWISTAADKIVADSSTITGSIGVLAITGSASRL
;
A
#
# COMPACT_ATOMS: atom_id res chain seq x y z
N LEU A 1 -11.89 2.70 -24.07
CA LEU A 1 -10.44 2.88 -24.29
C LEU A 1 -10.08 2.26 -25.62
N THR A 2 -9.48 3.03 -26.51
CA THR A 2 -8.86 2.52 -27.74
C THR A 2 -7.41 2.13 -27.47
N ALA A 3 -6.77 1.37 -28.38
CA ALA A 3 -5.34 1.09 -28.29
C ALA A 3 -4.50 2.39 -28.30
N GLU A 4 -4.94 3.39 -29.09
CA GLU A 4 -4.30 4.72 -29.15
C GLU A 4 -4.41 5.48 -27.83
N ASP A 5 -5.55 5.41 -27.13
CA ASP A 5 -5.71 6.01 -25.79
C ASP A 5 -4.77 5.37 -24.78
N PHE A 6 -4.65 4.03 -24.85
CA PHE A 6 -3.76 3.28 -23.98
C PHE A 6 -2.29 3.66 -24.24
N ASP A 7 -1.86 3.66 -25.49
CA ASP A 7 -0.51 4.01 -25.88
C ASP A 7 -0.16 5.45 -25.48
N THR A 8 -1.07 6.41 -25.66
CA THR A 8 -0.85 7.80 -25.26
C THR A 8 -0.60 7.96 -23.75
N ILE A 9 -1.26 7.16 -22.93
CA ILE A 9 -1.20 7.31 -21.47
C ILE A 9 -0.12 6.42 -20.85
N PHE A 10 0.12 5.23 -21.40
CA PHE A 10 0.94 4.20 -20.74
C PHE A 10 2.26 3.88 -21.45
N SER A 11 2.47 4.31 -22.68
CA SER A 11 3.68 4.00 -23.46
C SER A 11 4.90 4.88 -23.12
N GLY A 12 4.87 5.60 -22.02
CA GLY A 12 6.00 6.38 -21.52
C GLY A 12 5.92 7.88 -21.80
N SER A 13 7.01 8.56 -21.49
CA SER A 13 7.07 10.03 -21.48
C SER A 13 6.86 10.67 -22.86
N ASP A 14 7.15 9.94 -23.93
CA ASP A 14 7.21 10.49 -25.29
C ASP A 14 5.82 10.85 -25.85
N LEU A 15 4.78 10.13 -25.44
CA LEU A 15 3.40 10.42 -25.81
C LEU A 15 2.64 11.14 -24.69
N TYR A 16 2.85 10.71 -23.44
CA TYR A 16 2.15 11.28 -22.28
C TYR A 16 2.47 12.75 -22.04
N LEU A 17 3.75 13.13 -22.05
CA LEU A 17 4.14 14.52 -21.76
C LEU A 17 3.61 15.54 -22.77
N PRO A 18 3.64 15.30 -24.10
CA PRO A 18 2.98 16.18 -25.06
C PRO A 18 1.46 16.28 -24.82
N ALA A 19 0.78 15.18 -24.54
CA ALA A 19 -0.66 15.16 -24.24
C ALA A 19 -0.97 15.95 -22.96
N LEU A 20 -0.20 15.79 -21.92
CA LEU A 20 -0.33 16.55 -20.66
C LEU A 20 -0.07 18.05 -20.85
N ARG A 21 0.91 18.43 -21.69
CA ARG A 21 1.15 19.84 -22.06
C ARG A 21 -0.04 20.45 -22.80
N GLN A 22 -0.66 19.72 -23.73
CA GLN A 22 -1.87 20.16 -24.40
C GLN A 22 -3.04 20.35 -23.41
N ALA A 23 -3.13 19.50 -22.39
CA ALA A 23 -4.08 19.62 -21.31
C ALA A 23 -3.66 20.68 -20.25
N LYS A 24 -2.63 21.50 -20.53
CA LYS A 24 -2.10 22.55 -19.64
C LYS A 24 -1.69 22.02 -18.25
N GLY A 25 -1.21 20.78 -18.18
CA GLY A 25 -0.84 20.12 -16.94
C GLY A 25 -2.00 19.48 -16.18
N ASP A 26 -3.22 19.55 -16.69
CA ASP A 26 -4.39 18.97 -16.04
C ASP A 26 -4.55 17.49 -16.39
N ALA A 27 -3.94 16.63 -15.56
CA ALA A 27 -3.99 15.18 -15.72
C ALA A 27 -5.41 14.61 -15.54
N ALA A 28 -6.25 15.23 -14.71
CA ALA A 28 -7.63 14.78 -14.49
C ALA A 28 -8.50 14.99 -15.75
N ASN A 29 -8.37 16.15 -16.38
CA ASN A 29 -9.05 16.41 -17.66
C ASN A 29 -8.47 15.55 -18.79
N LEU A 30 -7.16 15.26 -18.78
CA LEU A 30 -6.57 14.33 -19.74
C LEU A 30 -7.18 12.93 -19.59
N ALA A 31 -7.28 12.41 -18.35
CA ALA A 31 -7.91 11.13 -18.07
C ALA A 31 -9.38 11.07 -18.53
N LEU A 32 -10.13 12.16 -18.31
CA LEU A 32 -11.52 12.27 -18.78
C LEU A 32 -11.61 12.26 -20.32
N LYS A 33 -10.75 13.02 -21.00
CA LYS A 33 -10.67 13.09 -22.47
C LYS A 33 -10.40 11.72 -23.10
N HIS A 34 -9.52 10.94 -22.50
CA HIS A 34 -9.16 9.59 -22.95
C HIS A 34 -10.03 8.48 -22.32
N LYS A 35 -11.15 8.84 -21.70
CA LYS A 35 -12.12 7.89 -21.12
C LYS A 35 -11.53 6.89 -20.13
N LEU A 36 -10.46 7.30 -19.44
CA LEU A 36 -9.87 6.54 -18.33
C LEU A 36 -10.75 6.61 -17.07
N VAL A 37 -11.52 7.71 -16.98
CA VAL A 37 -12.50 7.94 -15.92
C VAL A 37 -13.79 8.49 -16.55
N ASP A 38 -14.92 8.19 -15.96
CA ASP A 38 -16.23 8.65 -16.44
C ASP A 38 -16.53 10.09 -16.04
N THR A 39 -15.93 10.54 -14.93
CA THR A 39 -16.17 11.90 -14.42
C THR A 39 -15.06 12.34 -13.49
N VAL A 40 -14.84 13.64 -13.44
CA VAL A 40 -13.95 14.30 -12.47
C VAL A 40 -14.81 15.24 -11.63
N VAL A 41 -14.87 14.98 -10.33
CA VAL A 41 -15.67 15.79 -9.40
C VAL A 41 -14.94 15.98 -8.08
N PRO A 42 -15.17 17.09 -7.36
CA PRO A 42 -14.68 17.23 -6.00
C PRO A 42 -15.19 16.10 -5.09
N TYR A 43 -14.37 15.70 -4.12
CA TYR A 43 -14.67 14.59 -3.21
C TYR A 43 -16.05 14.72 -2.53
N ALA A 44 -16.42 15.93 -2.09
CA ALA A 44 -17.73 16.17 -1.49
C ALA A 44 -18.90 15.86 -2.44
N GLN A 45 -18.75 16.16 -3.73
CA GLN A 45 -19.76 15.82 -4.74
C GLN A 45 -19.81 14.31 -5.02
N PHE A 46 -18.65 13.65 -5.02
CA PHE A 46 -18.58 12.19 -5.12
C PHE A 46 -19.35 11.52 -3.98
N LEU A 47 -19.10 11.92 -2.72
CA LEU A 47 -19.84 11.40 -1.58
C LEU A 47 -21.35 11.62 -1.69
N GLN A 48 -21.78 12.80 -2.17
CA GLN A 48 -23.20 13.11 -2.37
C GLN A 48 -23.84 12.20 -3.41
N ARG A 49 -23.16 11.90 -4.50
CA ARG A 49 -23.64 10.97 -5.55
C ARG A 49 -23.81 9.56 -4.97
N ILE A 50 -22.78 9.02 -4.34
CA ILE A 50 -22.84 7.69 -3.72
C ILE A 50 -23.95 7.61 -2.66
N ALA A 51 -24.08 8.62 -1.79
CA ALA A 51 -25.14 8.65 -0.78
C ALA A 51 -26.53 8.68 -1.43
N LYS A 52 -26.72 9.43 -2.50
CA LYS A 52 -27.98 9.47 -3.26
C LYS A 52 -28.33 8.10 -3.85
N ASP A 53 -27.36 7.46 -4.50
CA ASP A 53 -27.54 6.16 -5.15
C ASP A 53 -27.82 5.05 -4.11
N ALA A 54 -27.23 5.16 -2.91
CA ALA A 54 -27.47 4.28 -1.78
C ALA A 54 -28.73 4.65 -0.96
N GLY A 55 -29.54 5.63 -1.38
CA GLY A 55 -30.73 6.06 -0.65
C GLY A 55 -30.44 6.66 0.74
N THR A 56 -29.28 7.22 0.96
CA THR A 56 -28.81 7.77 2.22
C THR A 56 -28.29 9.21 2.07
N LYS A 57 -27.58 9.73 3.05
CA LYS A 57 -27.02 11.08 3.04
C LYS A 57 -25.59 11.15 3.56
N VAL A 58 -24.90 12.19 3.18
CA VAL A 58 -23.59 12.56 3.74
C VAL A 58 -23.79 13.23 5.10
N VAL A 59 -23.00 12.83 6.08
CA VAL A 59 -22.95 13.43 7.42
C VAL A 59 -21.53 13.85 7.75
N TYR A 60 -21.39 14.94 8.52
CA TYR A 60 -20.10 15.37 9.02
C TYR A 60 -19.78 14.63 10.33
N ASN A 61 -18.63 13.95 10.36
CA ASN A 61 -18.11 13.30 11.55
C ASN A 61 -17.16 14.27 12.29
N LYS A 62 -17.61 14.79 13.44
CA LYS A 62 -16.83 15.76 14.22
C LYS A 62 -15.58 15.16 14.85
N SER A 63 -15.59 13.88 15.22
CA SER A 63 -14.44 13.23 15.86
C SER A 63 -13.28 13.00 14.89
N GLU A 64 -13.59 12.72 13.64
CA GLU A 64 -12.60 12.47 12.59
C GLU A 64 -12.37 13.69 11.69
N ASN A 65 -13.07 14.79 11.95
CA ASN A 65 -13.03 16.03 11.17
C ASN A 65 -13.22 15.81 9.65
N ASN A 66 -14.13 14.88 9.29
CA ASN A 66 -14.37 14.52 7.89
C ASN A 66 -15.88 14.32 7.59
N TYR A 67 -16.18 14.16 6.30
CA TYR A 67 -17.51 13.79 5.82
C TYR A 67 -17.54 12.30 5.50
N ARG A 68 -18.61 11.62 5.91
CA ARG A 68 -18.88 10.22 5.58
C ARG A 68 -20.33 10.00 5.14
N ILE A 69 -20.57 8.90 4.46
CA ILE A 69 -21.94 8.46 4.13
C ILE A 69 -22.57 7.88 5.41
N LYS A 70 -23.78 8.34 5.74
CA LYS A 70 -24.53 7.82 6.87
C LYS A 70 -24.76 6.31 6.70
N SER A 71 -24.56 5.56 7.78
CA SER A 71 -24.71 4.09 7.78
C SER A 71 -23.71 3.34 6.88
N SER A 72 -22.59 3.98 6.50
CA SER A 72 -21.47 3.24 5.94
C SER A 72 -20.86 2.34 7.01
N VAL A 73 -20.42 1.15 6.62
CA VAL A 73 -19.63 0.25 7.44
C VAL A 73 -18.20 0.25 6.92
N SER A 74 -17.23 0.02 7.79
CA SER A 74 -15.86 -0.19 7.35
C SER A 74 -15.75 -1.51 6.58
N TYR A 75 -14.75 -1.63 5.72
CA TYR A 75 -14.47 -2.89 5.04
C TYR A 75 -14.24 -4.03 6.03
N GLN A 76 -13.58 -3.75 7.15
CA GLN A 76 -13.31 -4.71 8.22
C GLN A 76 -14.61 -5.20 8.89
N ASP A 77 -15.51 -4.28 9.23
CA ASP A 77 -16.81 -4.62 9.83
C ASP A 77 -17.67 -5.42 8.83
N TYR A 78 -17.61 -5.06 7.55
CA TYR A 78 -18.30 -5.82 6.51
C TYR A 78 -17.80 -7.27 6.44
N LEU A 79 -16.47 -7.47 6.38
CA LEU A 79 -15.90 -8.82 6.34
C LEU A 79 -16.26 -9.64 7.58
N THR A 80 -16.23 -9.03 8.76
CA THR A 80 -16.59 -9.69 10.01
C THR A 80 -18.06 -10.10 10.03
N ASN A 81 -18.96 -9.24 9.54
CA ASN A 81 -20.39 -9.52 9.45
C ASN A 81 -20.70 -10.64 8.45
N GLU A 82 -19.91 -10.79 7.39
CA GLU A 82 -19.99 -11.90 6.43
C GLU A 82 -19.33 -13.21 6.95
N GLY A 83 -18.92 -13.22 8.23
CA GLY A 83 -18.32 -14.41 8.85
C GLY A 83 -16.83 -14.60 8.54
N TYR A 84 -16.19 -13.60 7.93
CA TYR A 84 -14.74 -13.64 7.74
C TYR A 84 -14.04 -13.26 9.05
N ASN A 85 -13.34 -14.23 9.64
CA ASN A 85 -12.50 -14.00 10.82
C ASN A 85 -11.02 -14.10 10.41
N PRO A 86 -10.31 -12.97 10.23
CA PRO A 86 -8.89 -12.97 9.85
C PRO A 86 -7.97 -13.55 10.93
N ALA A 87 -8.48 -13.76 12.15
CA ALA A 87 -7.72 -14.33 13.25
C ALA A 87 -7.74 -15.86 13.29
N GLU A 88 -8.61 -16.53 12.54
CA GLU A 88 -8.63 -17.98 12.47
C GLU A 88 -7.62 -18.49 11.45
N ILE A 89 -6.48 -18.96 11.94
CA ILE A 89 -5.55 -19.74 11.14
C ILE A 89 -6.15 -21.14 11.00
N PRO A 90 -6.49 -21.59 9.78
CA PRO A 90 -7.01 -22.94 9.57
C PRO A 90 -6.06 -23.97 10.18
N ASP A 91 -6.60 -25.03 10.77
CA ASP A 91 -5.83 -26.14 11.36
C ASP A 91 -5.20 -27.03 10.27
N ALA A 92 -4.56 -26.43 9.29
CA ALA A 92 -3.88 -27.11 8.20
C ALA A 92 -2.41 -27.35 8.56
N SER A 93 -1.92 -28.53 8.26
CA SER A 93 -0.52 -28.93 8.56
C SER A 93 0.55 -28.16 7.78
N ASN A 94 0.17 -27.42 6.73
CA ASN A 94 1.05 -26.60 5.89
C ASN A 94 0.37 -25.28 5.54
N SER A 95 0.40 -24.34 6.46
CA SER A 95 -0.19 -23.02 6.25
C SER A 95 0.83 -22.05 5.67
N ILE A 96 0.34 -21.07 4.91
CA ILE A 96 1.08 -19.91 4.45
C ILE A 96 0.51 -18.69 5.17
N ALA A 97 1.37 -17.91 5.80
CA ALA A 97 0.97 -16.63 6.39
C ALA A 97 1.08 -15.51 5.36
N ILE A 98 0.09 -14.63 5.31
CA ILE A 98 0.16 -13.40 4.55
C ILE A 98 0.29 -12.25 5.55
N VAL A 99 1.32 -11.42 5.36
CA VAL A 99 1.58 -10.22 6.17
C VAL A 99 1.52 -9.01 5.23
N TYR A 100 0.77 -8.00 5.62
CA TYR A 100 0.59 -6.79 4.83
C TYR A 100 1.49 -5.68 5.35
N GLY A 101 2.26 -5.06 4.45
CA GLY A 101 3.03 -3.85 4.67
C GLY A 101 2.54 -2.76 3.72
N ILE A 102 1.65 -1.90 4.20
CA ILE A 102 0.96 -0.89 3.40
C ILE A 102 1.24 0.50 3.98
N GLY A 103 1.51 1.46 3.11
CA GLY A 103 1.79 2.84 3.49
C GLY A 103 3.26 3.12 3.75
N GLU A 104 3.57 4.30 4.27
CA GLU A 104 4.93 4.72 4.59
C GLU A 104 5.51 3.92 5.76
N ILE A 105 6.80 3.59 5.68
CA ILE A 105 7.50 2.89 6.74
C ILE A 105 8.01 3.90 7.76
N THR A 106 7.49 3.83 8.99
CA THR A 106 7.86 4.73 10.08
C THR A 106 8.30 3.95 11.32
N SER A 107 9.06 4.61 12.21
CA SER A 107 9.53 3.97 13.45
C SER A 107 8.41 3.82 14.48
N SER A 108 7.47 4.74 14.50
CA SER A 108 6.31 4.73 15.39
C SER A 108 5.13 5.40 14.72
N ASP A 109 3.98 4.80 14.88
CA ASP A 109 2.68 5.41 14.68
C ASP A 109 1.77 4.80 15.75
N GLU A 110 1.75 5.44 16.92
CA GLU A 110 1.14 4.90 18.12
C GLU A 110 -0.39 4.86 18.01
N ASP A 111 -0.95 5.67 17.12
CA ASP A 111 -2.40 5.85 16.97
C ASP A 111 -3.00 4.98 15.85
N ASP A 112 -2.18 4.40 14.96
CA ASP A 112 -2.66 3.54 13.86
C ASP A 112 -2.13 2.10 13.97
N PRO A 113 -2.96 1.14 14.42
CA PRO A 113 -2.57 -0.27 14.52
C PRO A 113 -2.31 -0.93 13.15
N MET A 114 -2.67 -0.29 12.05
CA MET A 114 -2.43 -0.76 10.68
C MET A 114 -1.21 -0.12 10.03
N ALA A 115 -0.57 0.88 10.68
CA ALA A 115 0.61 1.53 10.15
C ALA A 115 1.76 0.55 9.90
N PHE A 116 2.52 0.80 8.84
CA PHE A 116 3.65 -0.06 8.48
C PHE A 116 4.88 0.28 9.34
N THR A 117 4.85 -0.21 10.57
CA THR A 117 5.89 0.02 11.58
C THR A 117 6.49 -1.30 12.07
N PRO A 118 7.73 -1.30 12.59
CA PRO A 118 8.29 -2.47 13.26
C PRO A 118 7.44 -2.96 14.44
N SER A 119 6.82 -2.05 15.19
CA SER A 119 5.95 -2.38 16.33
C SER A 119 4.71 -3.17 15.93
N ASN A 120 4.18 -2.95 14.74
CA ASN A 120 3.02 -3.67 14.21
C ASN A 120 3.40 -4.96 13.48
N ILE A 121 4.51 -4.96 12.76
CA ILE A 121 4.90 -6.08 11.89
C ILE A 121 5.69 -7.16 12.65
N ILE A 122 6.65 -6.78 13.49
CA ILE A 122 7.53 -7.73 14.17
C ILE A 122 6.77 -8.71 15.10
N PRO A 123 5.75 -8.29 15.86
CA PRO A 123 4.95 -9.23 16.65
C PRO A 123 4.23 -10.28 15.80
N GLN A 124 3.74 -9.92 14.62
CA GLN A 124 3.11 -10.86 13.69
C GLN A 124 4.15 -11.88 13.19
N LEU A 125 5.31 -11.41 12.75
CA LEU A 125 6.42 -12.26 12.32
C LEU A 125 6.92 -13.18 13.45
N ASN A 126 6.90 -12.71 14.71
CA ASN A 126 7.23 -13.54 15.87
C ASN A 126 6.25 -14.70 16.06
N LYS A 127 4.95 -14.44 15.96
CA LYS A 127 3.92 -15.50 16.04
C LYS A 127 4.11 -16.53 14.92
N ILE A 128 4.39 -16.06 13.70
CA ILE A 128 4.68 -16.94 12.55
C ILE A 128 5.92 -17.79 12.79
N ALA A 129 7.00 -17.18 13.32
CA ALA A 129 8.25 -17.88 13.62
C ALA A 129 8.09 -19.03 14.62
N GLN A 130 7.15 -18.88 15.56
CA GLN A 130 6.87 -19.87 16.61
C GLN A 130 5.87 -20.95 16.18
N ASN A 131 5.13 -20.74 15.09
CA ASN A 131 4.12 -21.68 14.63
C ASN A 131 4.72 -22.70 13.66
N PRO A 132 4.87 -23.99 14.06
CA PRO A 132 5.44 -25.02 13.19
C PRO A 132 4.55 -25.37 11.99
N LYS A 133 3.26 -25.04 12.05
CA LYS A 133 2.30 -25.29 10.94
C LYS A 133 2.48 -24.33 9.79
N ILE A 134 3.13 -23.18 10.01
CA ILE A 134 3.38 -22.18 8.96
C ILE A 134 4.75 -22.45 8.35
N GLY A 135 4.76 -22.88 7.09
CA GLY A 135 5.99 -23.15 6.34
C GLY A 135 6.55 -21.97 5.55
N ALA A 136 5.67 -21.04 5.18
CA ALA A 136 6.04 -19.90 4.35
C ALA A 136 5.31 -18.62 4.74
N VAL A 137 5.91 -17.47 4.38
CA VAL A 137 5.34 -16.15 4.53
C VAL A 137 5.28 -15.47 3.17
N VAL A 138 4.15 -14.93 2.83
CA VAL A 138 4.00 -13.96 1.74
C VAL A 138 3.90 -12.59 2.38
N LEU A 139 4.87 -11.73 2.11
CA LEU A 139 4.83 -10.32 2.49
C LEU A 139 4.28 -9.53 1.32
N TYR A 140 3.03 -9.05 1.46
CA TYR A 140 2.39 -8.16 0.51
C TYR A 140 2.81 -6.73 0.81
N LEU A 141 3.52 -6.10 -0.12
CA LEU A 141 4.03 -4.74 0.05
C LEU A 141 3.36 -3.77 -0.92
N ASN A 142 2.82 -2.67 -0.36
CA ASN A 142 2.37 -1.51 -1.11
C ASN A 142 2.84 -0.24 -0.38
N THR A 143 4.09 0.16 -0.63
CA THR A 143 4.78 1.20 0.14
C THR A 143 5.72 2.04 -0.72
N PRO A 144 5.77 3.36 -0.54
CA PRO A 144 6.79 4.21 -1.14
C PRO A 144 8.17 4.03 -0.49
N GLY A 145 8.24 3.31 0.63
CA GLY A 145 9.40 3.23 1.51
C GLY A 145 9.20 4.04 2.79
N GLY A 146 10.27 4.58 3.34
CA GLY A 146 10.26 5.38 4.54
C GLY A 146 11.57 5.27 5.32
N GLU A 147 11.51 5.23 6.64
CA GLU A 147 12.67 5.27 7.51
C GLU A 147 13.58 4.05 7.35
N VAL A 148 14.88 4.33 7.20
CA VAL A 148 15.91 3.30 6.98
C VAL A 148 15.98 2.34 8.16
N TYR A 149 15.96 2.86 9.38
CA TYR A 149 16.08 2.04 10.59
C TYR A 149 14.88 1.11 10.78
N ALA A 150 13.67 1.62 10.58
CA ALA A 150 12.45 0.83 10.63
C ALA A 150 12.44 -0.28 9.58
N SER A 151 12.82 0.05 8.34
CA SER A 151 12.95 -0.90 7.24
C SER A 151 13.96 -2.01 7.56
N GLU A 152 15.12 -1.66 8.15
CA GLU A 152 16.15 -2.64 8.51
C GLU A 152 15.70 -3.56 9.65
N GLN A 153 14.95 -3.06 10.63
CA GLN A 153 14.42 -3.91 11.70
C GLN A 153 13.49 -4.99 11.14
N ILE A 154 12.58 -4.62 10.23
CA ILE A 154 11.67 -5.57 9.58
C ILE A 154 12.46 -6.56 8.72
N ARG A 155 13.41 -6.07 7.92
CA ARG A 155 14.26 -6.92 7.07
C ARG A 155 15.03 -7.96 7.89
N ARG A 156 15.67 -7.56 8.98
CA ARG A 156 16.38 -8.47 9.88
C ARG A 156 15.45 -9.54 10.45
N LYS A 157 14.23 -9.15 10.80
CA LYS A 157 13.25 -10.10 11.31
C LYS A 157 12.85 -11.15 10.26
N LEU A 158 12.75 -10.78 9.01
CA LEU A 158 12.53 -11.75 7.92
C LEU A 158 13.71 -12.70 7.76
N LEU A 159 14.96 -12.22 7.88
CA LEU A 159 16.15 -13.10 7.87
C LEU A 159 16.13 -14.10 9.02
N GLU A 160 15.75 -13.69 10.23
CA GLU A 160 15.57 -14.62 11.36
C GLU A 160 14.51 -15.71 11.08
N LEU A 161 13.44 -15.38 10.36
CA LEU A 161 12.45 -16.38 9.94
C LEU A 161 13.06 -17.39 8.95
N LYS A 162 13.89 -16.93 8.02
CA LYS A 162 14.62 -17.81 7.08
C LYS A 162 15.55 -18.75 7.83
N ASP A 163 16.30 -18.25 8.81
CA ASP A 163 17.17 -19.08 9.64
C ASP A 163 16.40 -20.16 10.42
N LYS A 164 15.11 -19.92 10.71
CA LYS A 164 14.19 -20.90 11.27
C LYS A 164 13.50 -21.79 10.21
N GLY A 165 13.96 -21.76 8.98
CA GLY A 165 13.47 -22.61 7.89
C GLY A 165 12.18 -22.14 7.22
N LYS A 166 11.67 -20.93 7.54
CA LYS A 166 10.49 -20.37 6.86
C LYS A 166 10.88 -19.84 5.48
N LYS A 167 10.06 -20.11 4.47
CA LYS A 167 10.23 -19.52 3.14
C LYS A 167 9.60 -18.15 3.09
N ILE A 168 10.30 -17.17 2.52
CA ILE A 168 9.84 -15.79 2.41
C ILE A 168 9.63 -15.45 0.94
N VAL A 169 8.42 -15.06 0.59
CA VAL A 169 8.06 -14.51 -0.71
C VAL A 169 7.59 -13.08 -0.50
N VAL A 170 8.10 -12.14 -1.28
CA VAL A 170 7.58 -10.78 -1.33
C VAL A 170 6.76 -10.64 -2.60
N TYR A 171 5.54 -10.14 -2.46
CA TYR A 171 4.73 -9.64 -3.56
C TYR A 171 4.71 -8.12 -3.51
N MET A 172 5.26 -7.51 -4.56
CA MET A 172 5.25 -6.06 -4.75
C MET A 172 3.96 -5.67 -5.48
N ALA A 173 3.11 -4.92 -4.81
CA ALA A 173 1.83 -4.46 -5.35
C ALA A 173 2.02 -3.23 -6.26
N ASP A 174 1.14 -2.22 -6.17
CA ASP A 174 1.19 -1.04 -7.05
C ASP A 174 2.51 -0.27 -6.92
N MET A 175 3.01 -0.15 -5.68
CA MET A 175 4.29 0.49 -5.40
C MET A 175 5.05 -0.28 -4.31
N THR A 176 6.33 -0.57 -4.55
CA THR A 176 7.24 -1.09 -3.52
C THR A 176 8.62 -0.53 -3.77
N ALA A 177 8.92 0.61 -3.17
CA ALA A 177 10.11 1.38 -3.46
C ALA A 177 10.94 1.65 -2.19
N SER A 178 12.21 2.06 -2.38
CA SER A 178 13.12 2.51 -1.31
C SER A 178 13.18 1.51 -0.14
N GLY A 179 12.76 1.87 1.07
CA GLY A 179 12.70 0.99 2.24
C GLY A 179 11.91 -0.31 1.99
N GLY A 180 10.85 -0.25 1.18
CA GLY A 180 10.08 -1.43 0.78
C GLY A 180 10.91 -2.38 -0.09
N TYR A 181 11.71 -1.85 -1.02
CA TYR A 181 12.65 -2.65 -1.79
C TYR A 181 13.76 -3.24 -0.89
N TRP A 182 14.24 -2.45 0.08
CA TRP A 182 15.23 -2.89 1.05
C TRP A 182 14.74 -4.09 1.86
N ILE A 183 13.51 -4.03 2.38
CA ILE A 183 12.87 -5.16 3.07
C ILE A 183 12.79 -6.39 2.16
N SER A 184 12.43 -6.18 0.90
CA SER A 184 12.29 -7.26 -0.09
C SER A 184 13.57 -8.04 -0.35
N THR A 185 14.75 -7.46 -0.08
CA THR A 185 16.05 -8.15 -0.23
C THR A 185 16.22 -9.35 0.72
N ALA A 186 15.43 -9.46 1.78
CA ALA A 186 15.41 -10.62 2.65
C ALA A 186 14.66 -11.82 2.06
N ALA A 187 13.87 -11.65 1.00
CA ALA A 187 13.03 -12.69 0.44
C ALA A 187 13.83 -13.80 -0.28
N ASP A 188 13.26 -15.01 -0.33
CA ASP A 188 13.72 -16.08 -1.21
C ASP A 188 13.27 -15.82 -2.64
N LYS A 189 12.12 -15.17 -2.81
CA LYS A 189 11.57 -14.81 -4.11
C LYS A 189 10.82 -13.48 -4.02
N ILE A 190 11.04 -12.63 -5.02
CA ILE A 190 10.31 -11.39 -5.21
C ILE A 190 9.45 -11.55 -6.46
N VAL A 191 8.18 -11.17 -6.34
CA VAL A 191 7.19 -11.18 -7.42
C VAL A 191 6.66 -9.77 -7.55
N ALA A 192 6.61 -9.24 -8.76
CA ALA A 192 6.05 -7.94 -9.08
C ALA A 192 5.20 -8.06 -10.35
N ASP A 193 4.22 -7.18 -10.50
CA ASP A 193 3.50 -7.00 -11.75
C ASP A 193 4.30 -6.07 -12.69
N SER A 194 4.00 -6.13 -13.99
CA SER A 194 4.61 -5.23 -14.98
C SER A 194 4.29 -3.75 -14.75
N SER A 195 3.20 -3.47 -14.04
CA SER A 195 2.75 -2.12 -13.66
C SER A 195 3.31 -1.65 -12.31
N THR A 196 3.98 -2.52 -11.55
CA THR A 196 4.53 -2.17 -10.24
C THR A 196 5.59 -1.07 -10.34
N ILE A 197 5.40 0.01 -9.59
CA ILE A 197 6.44 1.03 -9.40
C ILE A 197 7.40 0.55 -8.30
N THR A 198 8.67 0.34 -8.66
CA THR A 198 9.66 -0.19 -7.73
C THR A 198 11.05 0.43 -7.93
N GLY A 199 12.04 -0.03 -7.17
CA GLY A 199 13.40 0.51 -7.21
C GLY A 199 13.60 1.62 -6.16
N SER A 200 14.03 2.81 -6.59
CA SER A 200 14.42 3.90 -5.66
C SER A 200 15.43 3.41 -4.60
N ILE A 201 16.42 2.63 -5.06
CA ILE A 201 17.40 1.97 -4.20
C ILE A 201 18.46 2.99 -3.81
N GLY A 202 18.33 3.58 -2.64
CA GLY A 202 19.30 4.57 -2.16
C GLY A 202 18.78 5.38 -0.99
N VAL A 203 19.71 6.13 -0.38
CA VAL A 203 19.43 7.10 0.69
C VAL A 203 20.00 8.44 0.25
N LEU A 204 19.19 9.47 0.26
CA LEU A 204 19.62 10.85 0.04
C LEU A 204 19.64 11.57 1.38
N ALA A 205 20.76 12.22 1.70
CA ALA A 205 20.87 13.10 2.83
C ALA A 205 21.34 14.48 2.33
N ILE A 206 20.61 15.53 2.71
CA ILE A 206 21.01 16.92 2.47
C ILE A 206 21.40 17.50 3.80
N THR A 207 22.67 17.88 3.94
CA THR A 207 23.18 18.56 5.13
C THR A 207 23.53 20.00 4.77
N GLY A 208 23.11 20.95 5.61
CA GLY A 208 23.48 22.35 5.49
C GLY A 208 24.22 22.81 6.73
N SER A 209 25.18 23.73 6.56
CA SER A 209 25.85 24.40 7.67
C SER A 209 25.51 25.89 7.68
N ALA A 210 25.00 26.39 8.81
CA ALA A 210 24.70 27.79 9.06
C ALA A 210 25.84 28.52 9.81
N SER A 211 27.05 27.98 9.73
CA SER A 211 28.21 28.51 10.49
C SER A 211 28.73 29.90 10.07
N ARG A 212 28.06 30.56 9.13
CA ARG A 212 28.41 31.95 8.65
C ARG A 212 27.23 32.91 8.64
N LEU A 213 26.24 32.69 9.49
CA LEU A 213 25.20 33.69 9.77
C LEU A 213 25.57 34.49 11.01
#